data_f9bcb53eaf31658cec8b25af1e12992b
#
_entry.id   f9bcb53eaf31658cec8b25af1e12992b
#
_cell.length_a   1.000
_cell.length_b   1.000
_cell.length_c   1.000
_cell.angle_alpha   90.00
_cell.angle_beta   90.00
_cell.angle_gamma   90.00
#
_symmetry.space_group_name_H-M   'P 1'
#
loop_
_entity.id
_entity.type
_entity.pdbx_description
1 polymer ?
#
loop_
_entity_poly.entity_id
_entity_poly.type
_entity_poly.pdbx_seq_one_letter_code
_entity_poly.pdbx_strand_id
1 'polypeptide(L)'
;YDLYASECAKQENNVARLKNKLEYRSAQLKIEIRTNAEAAKIKMTQDQVDCALAVEPEVKQLKEEILDAEEYLGQLKAAVTAMVHKRDSIENETRLVLSKANTILGICDADTTFDAQCAAVEKATQQSMAK
;
A
#
# COMPACT_ATOMS: atom_id res chain seq x y z
N TYR A 1 11.20 -5.39 1.17
CA TYR A 1 9.79 -5.29 1.58
C TYR A 1 9.59 -4.36 2.77
N ASP A 2 10.23 -4.62 3.89
CA ASP A 2 10.06 -3.83 5.12
C ASP A 2 10.45 -2.36 4.95
N LEU A 3 11.45 -2.08 4.12
CA LEU A 3 11.90 -0.73 3.81
C LEU A 3 10.83 0.06 3.06
N TYR A 4 10.16 -0.56 2.10
CA TYR A 4 9.07 0.07 1.36
C TYR A 4 7.80 0.21 2.20
N ALA A 5 7.49 -0.76 3.06
CA ALA A 5 6.37 -0.67 3.99
C ALA A 5 6.58 0.46 5.01
N SER A 6 7.78 0.62 5.53
CA SER A 6 8.16 1.74 6.40
C SER A 6 8.04 3.08 5.69
N GLU A 7 8.48 3.17 4.44
CA GLU A 7 8.37 4.39 3.64
C GLU A 7 6.90 4.73 3.34
N CYS A 8 6.06 3.73 3.04
CA CYS A 8 4.62 3.95 2.90
C CYS A 8 4.01 4.58 4.16
N ALA A 9 4.33 4.06 5.33
CA ALA A 9 3.84 4.60 6.60
C ALA A 9 4.29 6.05 6.83
N LYS A 10 5.53 6.38 6.51
CA LYS A 10 6.04 7.75 6.59
C LYS A 10 5.30 8.68 5.65
N GLN A 11 5.03 8.25 4.42
CA GLN A 11 4.32 9.05 3.43
C GLN A 11 2.84 9.22 3.78
N GLU A 12 2.20 8.21 4.34
CA GLU A 12 0.83 8.34 4.88
C GLU A 12 0.76 9.42 5.97
N ASN A 13 1.72 9.42 6.89
CA ASN A 13 1.83 10.44 7.93
C ASN A 13 2.10 11.83 7.34
N ASN A 14 2.94 11.92 6.32
CA ASN A 14 3.22 13.17 5.61
C ASN A 14 1.97 13.73 4.94
N VAL A 15 1.21 12.91 4.23
CA VAL A 15 -0.07 13.31 3.62
C VAL A 15 -1.06 13.80 4.68
N ALA A 16 -1.18 13.08 5.81
CA ALA A 16 -2.05 13.48 6.91
C ALA A 16 -1.64 14.84 7.50
N ARG A 17 -0.35 15.09 7.68
CA ARG A 17 0.17 16.37 8.16
C ARG A 17 -0.12 17.51 7.18
N LEU A 18 0.06 17.28 5.88
CA LEU A 18 -0.24 18.27 4.86
C LEU A 18 -1.73 18.61 4.82
N LYS A 19 -2.60 17.62 4.94
CA LYS A 19 -4.06 17.82 5.02
C LYS A 19 -4.44 18.63 6.26
N ASN A 20 -3.88 18.31 7.43
CA ASN A 20 -4.11 19.07 8.65
C ASN A 20 -3.61 20.52 8.54
N LYS A 21 -2.45 20.71 7.93
CA LYS A 21 -1.90 22.04 7.66
C LYS A 21 -2.82 22.85 6.72
N LEU A 22 -3.37 22.20 5.70
CA LEU A 22 -4.34 22.84 4.80
C LEU A 22 -5.61 23.24 5.54
N GLU A 23 -6.18 22.37 6.36
CA GLU A 23 -7.38 22.68 7.16
C GLU A 23 -7.14 23.85 8.11
N TYR A 24 -6.03 23.81 8.84
CA TYR A 24 -5.67 24.89 9.77
C TYR A 24 -5.48 26.23 9.05
N ARG A 25 -4.73 26.23 7.95
CA ARG A 25 -4.47 27.45 7.19
C ARG A 25 -5.74 27.96 6.51
N SER A 26 -6.59 27.08 6.02
CA SER A 26 -7.89 27.43 5.46
C SER A 26 -8.80 28.08 6.50
N ALA A 27 -8.82 27.57 7.72
CA ALA A 27 -9.58 28.16 8.82
C ALA A 27 -9.08 29.56 9.17
N GLN A 28 -7.77 29.77 9.24
CA GLN A 28 -7.17 31.08 9.48
C GLN A 28 -7.52 32.07 8.38
N LEU A 29 -7.40 31.67 7.11
CA LEU A 29 -7.71 32.51 5.96
C LEU A 29 -9.20 32.87 5.90
N LYS A 30 -10.09 31.95 6.26
CA LYS A 30 -11.52 32.24 6.39
C LYS A 30 -11.80 33.35 7.40
N ILE A 31 -11.13 33.27 8.55
CA ILE A 31 -11.25 34.30 9.60
C ILE A 31 -10.71 35.63 9.10
N GLU A 32 -9.54 35.65 8.45
CA GLU A 32 -8.95 36.86 7.86
C GLU A 32 -9.87 37.50 6.80
N ILE A 33 -10.41 36.70 5.89
CA ILE A 33 -11.34 37.14 4.85
C ILE A 33 -12.59 37.78 5.48
N ARG A 34 -13.18 37.15 6.47
CA ARG A 34 -14.36 37.68 7.16
C ARG A 34 -14.06 38.97 7.91
N THR A 35 -12.92 39.00 8.63
CA THR A 35 -12.49 40.22 9.34
C THR A 35 -12.24 41.37 8.38
N ASN A 36 -11.60 41.13 7.25
CA ASN A 36 -11.38 42.14 6.24
C ASN A 36 -12.69 42.62 5.59
N ALA A 37 -13.63 41.72 5.34
CA ALA A 37 -14.96 42.06 4.84
C ALA A 37 -15.76 42.90 5.84
N GLU A 38 -15.72 42.59 7.11
CA GLU A 38 -16.36 43.35 8.17
C GLU A 38 -15.75 44.76 8.30
N ALA A 39 -14.41 44.84 8.22
CA ALA A 39 -13.72 46.16 8.23
C ALA A 39 -14.09 47.01 7.03
N ALA A 40 -14.33 46.41 5.86
CA ALA A 40 -14.79 47.08 4.66
C ALA A 40 -16.32 47.29 4.60
N LYS A 41 -17.06 46.84 5.62
CA LYS A 41 -18.54 46.85 5.72
C LYS A 41 -19.23 46.05 4.58
N ILE A 42 -18.59 45.02 4.10
CA ILE A 42 -19.11 44.12 3.07
C ILE A 42 -19.65 42.89 3.73
N LYS A 43 -20.91 42.52 3.44
CA LYS A 43 -21.46 41.22 3.87
C LYS A 43 -21.09 40.16 2.85
N MET A 44 -20.30 39.17 3.27
CA MET A 44 -19.94 38.00 2.44
C MET A 44 -20.78 36.81 2.83
N THR A 45 -21.32 36.10 1.84
CA THR A 45 -21.95 34.79 2.02
C THR A 45 -20.88 33.72 2.20
N GLN A 46 -21.28 32.56 2.74
CA GLN A 46 -20.36 31.42 2.90
C GLN A 46 -19.75 31.02 1.55
N ASP A 47 -20.53 31.00 0.49
CA ASP A 47 -20.05 30.67 -0.86
C ASP A 47 -19.00 31.64 -1.36
N GLN A 48 -19.17 32.94 -1.10
CA GLN A 48 -18.18 33.96 -1.46
C GLN A 48 -16.87 33.78 -0.68
N VAL A 49 -16.95 33.44 0.60
CA VAL A 49 -15.78 33.14 1.43
C VAL A 49 -15.05 31.93 0.89
N ASP A 50 -15.78 30.86 0.55
CA ASP A 50 -15.21 29.64 -0.01
C ASP A 50 -14.56 29.88 -1.38
N CYS A 51 -15.18 30.70 -2.24
CA CYS A 51 -14.60 31.11 -3.52
C CYS A 51 -13.31 31.92 -3.32
N ALA A 52 -13.31 32.88 -2.41
CA ALA A 52 -12.13 33.67 -2.09
C ALA A 52 -10.99 32.82 -1.55
N LEU A 53 -11.31 31.82 -0.71
CA LEU A 53 -10.34 30.86 -0.18
C LEU A 53 -9.74 30.00 -1.29
N ALA A 54 -10.55 29.54 -2.23
CA ALA A 54 -10.11 28.69 -3.34
C ALA A 54 -9.12 29.40 -4.29
N VAL A 55 -9.13 30.74 -4.35
CA VAL A 55 -8.23 31.54 -5.19
C VAL A 55 -6.91 31.88 -4.49
N GLU A 56 -6.81 31.67 -3.18
CA GLU A 56 -5.59 31.96 -2.43
C GLU A 56 -4.42 31.10 -2.91
N PRO A 57 -3.25 31.72 -3.22
CA PRO A 57 -2.09 31.00 -3.73
C PRO A 57 -1.55 29.94 -2.76
N GLU A 58 -1.58 30.22 -1.45
CA GLU A 58 -1.15 29.26 -0.41
C GLU A 58 -2.01 28.01 -0.40
N VAL A 59 -3.32 28.16 -0.53
CA VAL A 59 -4.26 27.03 -0.57
C VAL A 59 -4.05 26.18 -1.81
N LYS A 60 -3.84 26.81 -2.96
CA LYS A 60 -3.51 26.12 -4.21
C LYS A 60 -2.21 25.34 -4.09
N GLN A 61 -1.17 25.96 -3.55
CA GLN A 61 0.13 25.32 -3.36
C GLN A 61 0.03 24.12 -2.42
N LEU A 62 -0.66 24.24 -1.29
CA LEU A 62 -0.86 23.13 -0.36
C LEU A 62 -1.66 21.99 -0.98
N LYS A 63 -2.67 22.28 -1.79
CA LYS A 63 -3.43 21.26 -2.52
C LYS A 63 -2.56 20.53 -3.54
N GLU A 64 -1.71 21.23 -4.26
CA GLU A 64 -0.76 20.61 -5.20
C GLU A 64 0.26 19.75 -4.48
N GLU A 65 0.81 20.20 -3.36
CA GLU A 65 1.71 19.41 -2.52
C GLU A 65 1.04 18.12 -2.01
N ILE A 66 -0.23 18.20 -1.62
CA ILE A 66 -1.00 17.04 -1.20
C ILE A 66 -1.20 16.06 -2.35
N LEU A 67 -1.57 16.55 -3.53
CA LEU A 67 -1.73 15.69 -4.72
C LEU A 67 -0.43 14.99 -5.11
N ASP A 68 0.68 15.69 -5.09
CA ASP A 68 2.00 15.12 -5.37
C ASP A 68 2.38 14.05 -4.33
N ALA A 69 2.12 14.32 -3.06
CA ALA A 69 2.37 13.38 -1.98
C ALA A 69 1.47 12.14 -2.06
N GLU A 70 0.21 12.30 -2.42
CA GLU A 70 -0.74 11.20 -2.64
C GLU A 70 -0.37 10.35 -3.85
N GLU A 71 0.09 10.97 -4.94
CA GLU A 71 0.59 10.26 -6.13
C GLU A 71 1.81 9.41 -5.78
N TYR A 72 2.78 9.98 -5.08
CA TYR A 72 3.96 9.26 -4.62
C TYR A 72 3.61 8.09 -3.70
N LEU A 73 2.70 8.31 -2.76
CA LEU A 73 2.18 7.26 -1.88
C LEU A 73 1.49 6.14 -2.68
N GLY A 74 0.71 6.49 -3.70
CA GLY A 74 0.08 5.54 -4.60
C GLY A 74 1.09 4.67 -5.34
N GLN A 75 2.17 5.26 -5.83
CA GLN A 75 3.27 4.54 -6.48
C GLN A 75 3.98 3.57 -5.52
N LEU A 76 4.24 4.01 -4.27
CA LEU A 76 4.83 3.15 -3.24
C LEU A 76 3.92 1.97 -2.90
N LYS A 77 2.63 2.21 -2.73
CA LYS A 77 1.64 1.15 -2.46
C LYS A 77 1.56 0.14 -3.61
N ALA A 78 1.58 0.61 -4.84
CA ALA A 78 1.62 -0.24 -6.02
C ALA A 78 2.89 -1.11 -6.05
N ALA A 79 4.04 -0.54 -5.72
CA ALA A 79 5.30 -1.27 -5.64
C ALA A 79 5.27 -2.35 -4.54
N VAL A 80 4.75 -2.04 -3.37
CA VAL A 80 4.58 -3.02 -2.28
C VAL A 80 3.65 -4.16 -2.71
N THR A 81 2.53 -3.84 -3.35
CA THR A 81 1.59 -4.84 -3.86
C THR A 81 2.25 -5.75 -4.90
N ALA A 82 3.01 -5.18 -5.83
CA ALA A 82 3.74 -5.94 -6.83
C ALA A 82 4.78 -6.89 -6.20
N MET A 83 5.47 -6.46 -5.15
CA MET A 83 6.41 -7.29 -4.40
C MET A 83 5.72 -8.46 -3.69
N VAL A 84 4.54 -8.22 -3.10
CA VAL A 84 3.74 -9.28 -2.47
C VAL A 84 3.29 -10.31 -3.51
N HIS A 85 2.77 -9.87 -4.64
CA HIS A 85 2.37 -10.77 -5.72
C HIS A 85 3.54 -11.59 -6.25
N LYS A 86 4.71 -10.97 -6.42
CA LYS A 86 5.92 -11.67 -6.87
C LYS A 86 6.35 -12.73 -5.86
N ARG A 87 6.33 -12.41 -4.57
CA ARG A 87 6.61 -13.38 -3.51
C ARG A 87 5.65 -14.56 -3.56
N ASP A 88 4.36 -14.28 -3.64
CA ASP A 88 3.32 -15.32 -3.68
C ASP A 88 3.46 -16.22 -4.92
N SER A 89 3.81 -15.63 -6.07
CA SER A 89 4.09 -16.38 -7.30
C SER A 89 5.29 -17.32 -7.12
N ILE A 90 6.38 -16.84 -6.52
CA ILE A 90 7.57 -17.65 -6.24
C ILE A 90 7.24 -18.79 -5.28
N GLU A 91 6.47 -18.53 -4.22
CA GLU A 91 6.02 -19.56 -3.28
C GLU A 91 5.18 -20.63 -3.99
N ASN A 92 4.26 -20.22 -4.85
CA ASN A 92 3.43 -21.14 -5.63
C ASN A 92 4.25 -21.98 -6.61
N GLU A 93 5.19 -21.37 -7.33
CA GLU A 93 6.11 -22.10 -8.21
C GLU A 93 6.96 -23.11 -7.44
N THR A 94 7.47 -22.72 -6.28
CA THR A 94 8.25 -23.59 -5.39
C THR A 94 7.41 -24.78 -4.93
N ARG A 95 6.16 -24.57 -4.53
CA ARG A 95 5.23 -25.66 -4.17
C ARG A 95 4.98 -26.59 -5.33
N LEU A 96 4.78 -26.06 -6.54
CA LEU A 96 4.59 -26.89 -7.73
C LEU A 96 5.82 -27.73 -8.06
N VAL A 97 7.01 -27.16 -7.97
CA VAL A 97 8.27 -27.88 -8.18
C VAL A 97 8.44 -29.01 -7.15
N LEU A 98 8.20 -28.70 -5.88
CA LEU A 98 8.25 -29.70 -4.80
C LEU A 98 7.21 -30.80 -4.99
N SER A 99 5.98 -30.45 -5.37
CA SER A 99 4.93 -31.43 -5.66
C SER A 99 5.31 -32.36 -6.81
N LYS A 100 5.88 -31.84 -7.89
CA LYS A 100 6.37 -32.65 -9.02
C LYS A 100 7.54 -33.54 -8.61
N ALA A 101 8.50 -33.01 -7.84
CA ALA A 101 9.62 -33.78 -7.32
C ALA A 101 9.13 -34.92 -6.41
N ASN A 102 8.19 -34.66 -5.50
CA ASN A 102 7.60 -35.65 -4.64
C ASN A 102 6.86 -36.74 -5.42
N THR A 103 6.15 -36.35 -6.48
CA THR A 103 5.48 -37.32 -7.38
C THR A 103 6.49 -38.21 -8.10
N ILE A 104 7.58 -37.67 -8.62
CA ILE A 104 8.64 -38.39 -9.33
C ILE A 104 9.36 -39.35 -8.37
N LEU A 105 9.62 -38.93 -7.15
CA LEU A 105 10.28 -39.75 -6.12
C LEU A 105 9.35 -40.73 -5.43
N GLY A 106 8.05 -40.71 -5.70
CA GLY A 106 7.05 -41.54 -5.02
C GLY A 106 6.80 -41.15 -3.57
N ILE A 107 7.16 -39.92 -3.20
CA ILE A 107 6.93 -39.36 -1.88
C ILE A 107 5.55 -38.72 -1.86
N CYS A 108 4.74 -39.03 -0.83
CA CYS A 108 3.41 -38.42 -0.67
C CYS A 108 3.49 -36.95 -0.24
N ASP A 109 2.33 -36.26 -0.30
CA ASP A 109 2.20 -34.85 0.03
C ASP A 109 2.75 -34.48 1.42
N ALA A 110 2.93 -33.17 1.65
CA ALA A 110 3.52 -32.55 2.83
C ALA A 110 2.83 -32.91 4.17
N ASP A 111 1.61 -33.44 4.13
CA ASP A 111 0.85 -33.88 5.30
C ASP A 111 1.22 -35.30 5.78
N THR A 112 2.07 -36.00 5.06
CA THR A 112 2.53 -37.34 5.45
C THR A 112 3.69 -37.24 6.43
N THR A 113 3.64 -38.15 7.45
CA THR A 113 4.72 -38.25 8.42
C THR A 113 6.01 -38.74 7.75
N PHE A 114 7.15 -38.42 8.34
CA PHE A 114 8.47 -38.85 7.86
C PHE A 114 8.55 -40.39 7.65
N ASP A 115 7.96 -41.15 8.56
CA ASP A 115 7.90 -42.63 8.46
C ASP A 115 7.10 -43.09 7.24
N ALA A 116 5.97 -42.46 6.94
CA ALA A 116 5.20 -42.73 5.73
C ALA A 116 5.96 -42.38 4.44
N GLN A 117 6.73 -41.32 4.45
CA GLN A 117 7.59 -40.94 3.33
C GLN A 117 8.72 -41.96 3.10
N CYS A 118 9.38 -42.42 4.15
CA CYS A 118 10.39 -43.47 4.08
C CYS A 118 9.80 -44.78 3.54
N ALA A 119 8.64 -45.18 4.01
CA ALA A 119 7.95 -46.39 3.53
C ALA A 119 7.58 -46.31 2.05
N ALA A 120 7.14 -45.11 1.57
CA ALA A 120 6.84 -44.87 0.16
C ALA A 120 8.09 -44.99 -0.72
N VAL A 121 9.23 -44.48 -0.27
CA VAL A 121 10.52 -44.59 -0.97
C VAL A 121 10.99 -46.02 -1.05
N GLU A 122 10.90 -46.78 0.02
CA GLU A 122 11.25 -48.21 0.05
C GLU A 122 10.42 -49.04 -0.92
N LYS A 123 9.09 -48.83 -0.97
CA LYS A 123 8.21 -49.49 -1.94
C LYS A 123 8.58 -49.14 -3.38
N ALA A 124 8.85 -47.88 -3.68
CA ALA A 124 9.25 -47.47 -5.02
C ALA A 124 10.57 -48.12 -5.44
N THR A 125 11.52 -48.24 -4.52
CA THR A 125 12.80 -48.91 -4.76
C THR A 125 12.63 -50.39 -5.01
N GLN A 126 11.79 -51.08 -4.21
CA GLN A 126 11.50 -52.50 -4.40
C GLN A 126 10.80 -52.79 -5.74
N GLN A 127 9.84 -51.97 -6.14
CA GLN A 127 9.16 -52.09 -7.44
C GLN A 127 10.11 -51.88 -8.61
N SER A 128 11.07 -50.98 -8.47
CA SER A 128 12.11 -50.75 -9.49
C SER A 128 13.07 -51.91 -9.62
N MET A 129 13.39 -52.59 -8.53
CA MET A 129 14.25 -53.78 -8.51
C MET A 129 13.57 -55.06 -9.00
N ALA A 130 12.23 -55.14 -8.89
CA ALA A 130 11.46 -56.31 -9.32
C ALA A 130 11.22 -56.37 -10.84
N LYS A 131 11.58 -55.33 -11.57
CA LYS A 131 11.55 -55.28 -13.03
C LYS A 131 12.92 -55.58 -13.60
#